data_15eae41b33e39bb12bac8f1f053c5576
#
_entry.id   15eae41b33e39bb12bac8f1f053c5576
#
_cell.length_a   1.000
_cell.length_b   1.000
_cell.length_c   1.000
_cell.angle_alpha   90.00
_cell.angle_beta   90.00
_cell.angle_gamma   90.00
#
_symmetry.space_group_name_H-M   'P 1'
#
loop_
_entity.id
_entity.type
_entity.pdbx_description
1 polymer ?
#
loop_
_entity_poly.entity_id
_entity_poly.type
_entity_poly.pdbx_seq_one_letter_code
_entity_poly.pdbx_strand_id
1 'polypeptide(L)'
;RTPPCTEALLWAGIERVVIGALDPNPTVRGDGANTLIENGISVSTGSLENECVEQMGPFMHWCDKRRPMVLLKAATDFNGNTDCESSIESSRFTSEESLRLAHDLRADSMAILVGINTVIRDDPALTVRGPDIGPRKQPLRVIIDPKCRIPEDSKVMSDGEASTLLIHTVEPDVNIDPSHVERIILTEDGEIPVSKILDMLGDRGIQSVLIEGGPDTWTRFLNEREVDFAQMCKSPLELVGGRFPFNEELLVESGLVKYDEFESGGDVITRWKKKH
;
A
#
# COMPACT_ATOMS: atom_id res chain seq x y z
N ARG A 1 5.19 18.59 -19.24
CA ARG A 1 4.73 17.22 -19.62
C ARG A 1 5.70 16.71 -20.68
N THR A 2 6.22 15.52 -20.52
CA THR A 2 6.99 14.81 -21.54
C THR A 2 6.06 14.54 -22.74
N PRO A 3 6.53 14.65 -24.01
CA PRO A 3 5.75 14.28 -25.18
C PRO A 3 5.31 12.81 -25.08
N PRO A 4 4.21 12.41 -25.73
CA PRO A 4 3.79 11.02 -25.78
C PRO A 4 4.92 10.11 -26.28
N CYS A 5 5.02 8.90 -25.73
CA CYS A 5 6.04 7.91 -26.15
C CYS A 5 5.99 7.63 -27.66
N THR A 6 4.82 7.74 -28.29
CA THR A 6 4.61 7.60 -29.73
C THR A 6 5.40 8.61 -30.54
N GLU A 7 5.45 9.88 -30.13
CA GLU A 7 6.25 10.91 -30.81
C GLU A 7 7.75 10.58 -30.71
N ALA A 8 8.23 10.15 -29.56
CA ALA A 8 9.62 9.78 -29.38
C ALA A 8 10.01 8.59 -30.27
N LEU A 9 9.13 7.59 -30.41
CA LEU A 9 9.37 6.44 -31.27
C LEU A 9 9.39 6.83 -32.75
N LEU A 10 8.48 7.72 -33.20
CA LEU A 10 8.45 8.24 -34.55
C LEU A 10 9.73 9.04 -34.88
N TRP A 11 10.18 9.91 -33.97
CA TRP A 11 11.41 10.69 -34.17
C TRP A 11 12.69 9.82 -34.17
N ALA A 12 12.68 8.71 -33.41
CA ALA A 12 13.77 7.76 -33.38
C ALA A 12 13.88 6.89 -34.63
N GLY A 13 12.89 6.95 -35.54
CA GLY A 13 12.90 6.17 -36.79
C GLY A 13 12.77 4.65 -36.53
N ILE A 14 12.04 4.24 -35.51
CA ILE A 14 11.82 2.83 -35.18
C ILE A 14 10.94 2.18 -36.26
N GLU A 15 11.38 1.04 -36.79
CA GLU A 15 10.64 0.29 -37.81
C GLU A 15 9.62 -0.68 -37.24
N ARG A 16 9.87 -1.19 -36.02
CA ARG A 16 9.05 -2.19 -35.38
C ARG A 16 8.91 -1.94 -33.87
N VAL A 17 7.67 -2.07 -33.35
CA VAL A 17 7.34 -1.98 -31.93
C VAL A 17 6.59 -3.23 -31.48
N VAL A 18 7.00 -3.81 -30.34
CA VAL A 18 6.32 -4.94 -29.69
C VAL A 18 5.77 -4.42 -28.37
N ILE A 19 4.44 -4.53 -28.19
CA ILE A 19 3.71 -4.08 -27.02
C ILE A 19 3.26 -5.30 -26.22
N GLY A 20 3.61 -5.37 -24.92
CA GLY A 20 3.18 -6.45 -24.04
C GLY A 20 1.68 -6.36 -23.77
N ALA A 21 1.22 -5.28 -23.17
CA ALA A 21 -0.18 -5.01 -22.90
C ALA A 21 -0.56 -3.59 -23.37
N LEU A 22 -1.80 -3.42 -23.83
CA LEU A 22 -2.34 -2.11 -24.18
C LEU A 22 -2.65 -1.32 -22.90
N ASP A 23 -2.50 0.00 -22.96
CA ASP A 23 -2.87 0.90 -21.87
C ASP A 23 -4.40 0.83 -21.64
N PRO A 24 -4.84 0.44 -20.42
CA PRO A 24 -6.27 0.34 -20.11
C PRO A 24 -6.93 1.69 -19.84
N ASN A 25 -6.12 2.76 -19.69
CA ASN A 25 -6.65 4.08 -19.38
C ASN A 25 -7.61 4.56 -20.47
N PRO A 26 -8.88 4.83 -20.15
CA PRO A 26 -9.89 5.25 -21.12
C PRO A 26 -9.51 6.49 -21.93
N THR A 27 -8.61 7.32 -21.43
CA THR A 27 -8.15 8.54 -22.13
C THR A 27 -6.99 8.28 -23.10
N VAL A 28 -6.41 7.07 -23.09
CA VAL A 28 -5.24 6.71 -23.92
C VAL A 28 -5.57 5.54 -24.86
N ARG A 29 -6.35 4.59 -24.44
CA ARG A 29 -6.90 3.38 -25.10
C ARG A 29 -6.35 3.06 -26.50
N GLY A 30 -5.12 2.56 -26.56
CA GLY A 30 -4.57 2.02 -27.81
C GLY A 30 -4.29 3.06 -28.91
N ASP A 31 -4.62 4.34 -28.71
CA ASP A 31 -4.37 5.40 -29.68
C ASP A 31 -2.90 5.48 -30.07
N GLY A 32 -2.00 5.19 -29.11
CA GLY A 32 -0.57 5.10 -29.36
C GLY A 32 -0.21 4.02 -30.38
N ALA A 33 -0.76 2.82 -30.25
CA ALA A 33 -0.51 1.72 -31.17
C ALA A 33 -1.04 2.05 -32.59
N ASN A 34 -2.26 2.59 -32.68
CA ASN A 34 -2.88 3.00 -33.95
C ASN A 34 -2.06 4.14 -34.59
N THR A 35 -1.66 5.14 -33.83
CA THR A 35 -0.82 6.23 -34.32
C THR A 35 0.49 5.72 -34.92
N LEU A 36 1.15 4.74 -34.29
CA LEU A 36 2.37 4.13 -34.82
C LEU A 36 2.11 3.38 -36.15
N ILE A 37 1.02 2.61 -36.23
CA ILE A 37 0.62 1.87 -37.44
C ILE A 37 0.35 2.85 -38.59
N GLU A 38 -0.41 3.91 -38.35
CA GLU A 38 -0.76 4.93 -39.34
C GLU A 38 0.49 5.66 -39.89
N ASN A 39 1.54 5.73 -39.10
CA ASN A 39 2.82 6.31 -39.52
C ASN A 39 3.82 5.26 -40.05
N GLY A 40 3.36 4.05 -40.40
CA GLY A 40 4.14 3.04 -41.11
C GLY A 40 5.04 2.17 -40.22
N ILE A 41 4.88 2.23 -38.91
CA ILE A 41 5.62 1.37 -37.98
C ILE A 41 4.89 0.02 -37.85
N SER A 42 5.65 -1.08 -37.93
CA SER A 42 5.11 -2.42 -37.67
C SER A 42 4.85 -2.60 -36.20
N VAL A 43 3.58 -2.77 -35.79
CA VAL A 43 3.19 -2.96 -34.37
C VAL A 43 2.63 -4.35 -34.15
N SER A 44 3.11 -5.05 -33.12
CA SER A 44 2.51 -6.27 -32.58
C SER A 44 2.17 -6.09 -31.11
N THR A 45 1.01 -6.61 -30.66
CA THR A 45 0.52 -6.50 -29.28
C THR A 45 0.35 -7.87 -28.65
N GLY A 46 0.30 -7.94 -27.30
CA GLY A 46 0.02 -9.17 -26.54
C GLY A 46 1.24 -10.07 -26.30
N SER A 47 2.46 -9.56 -26.49
CA SER A 47 3.66 -10.32 -26.16
C SER A 47 3.90 -10.36 -24.65
N LEU A 48 3.82 -11.55 -24.02
CA LEU A 48 3.87 -11.72 -22.56
C LEU A 48 2.80 -10.84 -21.86
N GLU A 49 1.59 -10.83 -22.40
CA GLU A 49 0.54 -9.92 -21.94
C GLU A 49 0.18 -10.13 -20.48
N ASN A 50 0.08 -11.39 -20.03
CA ASN A 50 -0.26 -11.72 -18.65
C ASN A 50 0.81 -11.20 -17.66
N GLU A 51 2.07 -11.41 -17.98
CA GLU A 51 3.20 -10.94 -17.16
C GLU A 51 3.27 -9.40 -17.12
N CYS A 52 3.00 -8.75 -18.26
CA CYS A 52 2.94 -7.30 -18.32
C CYS A 52 1.77 -6.73 -17.50
N VAL A 53 0.59 -7.35 -17.57
CA VAL A 53 -0.60 -6.97 -16.78
C VAL A 53 -0.33 -7.18 -15.29
N GLU A 54 0.28 -8.30 -14.91
CA GLU A 54 0.64 -8.57 -13.51
C GLU A 54 1.63 -7.53 -12.97
N GLN A 55 2.67 -7.21 -13.74
CA GLN A 55 3.65 -6.18 -13.37
C GLN A 55 3.02 -4.79 -13.21
N MET A 56 2.00 -4.47 -13.99
CA MET A 56 1.27 -3.19 -13.93
C MET A 56 0.03 -3.27 -13.05
N GLY A 57 -0.16 -4.32 -12.24
CA GLY A 57 -1.36 -4.58 -11.45
C GLY A 57 -1.96 -3.36 -10.74
N PRO A 58 -1.19 -2.59 -9.95
CA PRO A 58 -1.70 -1.39 -9.28
C PRO A 58 -2.22 -0.32 -10.24
N PHE A 59 -1.54 -0.08 -11.36
CA PHE A 59 -1.97 0.86 -12.37
C PHE A 59 -3.24 0.39 -13.09
N MET A 60 -3.31 -0.89 -13.46
CA MET A 60 -4.48 -1.49 -14.09
C MET A 60 -5.72 -1.38 -13.19
N HIS A 61 -5.53 -1.72 -11.90
CA HIS A 61 -6.58 -1.61 -10.89
C HIS A 61 -7.10 -0.16 -10.75
N TRP A 62 -6.16 0.81 -10.66
CA TRP A 62 -6.51 2.22 -10.56
C TRP A 62 -7.23 2.74 -11.82
N CYS A 63 -6.82 2.30 -13.02
CA CYS A 63 -7.51 2.65 -14.25
C CYS A 63 -8.96 2.17 -14.29
N ASP A 64 -9.22 0.97 -13.73
CA ASP A 64 -10.56 0.37 -13.67
C ASP A 64 -11.43 1.00 -12.57
N LYS A 65 -10.92 1.06 -11.33
CA LYS A 65 -11.72 1.43 -10.16
C LYS A 65 -11.55 2.87 -9.67
N ARG A 66 -10.54 3.59 -10.15
CA ARG A 66 -10.14 4.92 -9.65
C ARG A 66 -9.79 4.94 -8.15
N ARG A 67 -9.44 3.79 -7.60
CA ARG A 67 -9.00 3.55 -6.23
C ARG A 67 -7.65 2.83 -6.22
N PRO A 68 -6.84 2.98 -5.17
CA PRO A 68 -5.62 2.20 -5.02
C PRO A 68 -5.92 0.71 -4.84
N MET A 69 -5.04 -0.14 -5.32
CA MET A 69 -4.97 -1.53 -4.93
C MET A 69 -4.52 -1.63 -3.46
N VAL A 70 -5.26 -2.37 -2.66
CA VAL A 70 -5.05 -2.45 -1.21
C VAL A 70 -4.31 -3.73 -0.85
N LEU A 71 -3.12 -3.58 -0.28
CA LEU A 71 -2.32 -4.66 0.29
C LEU A 71 -2.33 -4.56 1.82
N LEU A 72 -2.74 -5.60 2.51
CA LEU A 72 -2.65 -5.72 3.96
C LEU A 72 -1.41 -6.52 4.35
N LYS A 73 -0.60 -6.01 5.29
CA LYS A 73 0.49 -6.76 5.91
C LYS A 73 0.30 -6.81 7.41
N ALA A 74 0.32 -8.01 7.98
CA ALA A 74 0.37 -8.18 9.42
C ALA A 74 1.39 -9.24 9.82
N ALA A 75 1.84 -9.16 11.07
CA ALA A 75 2.70 -10.15 11.68
C ALA A 75 2.07 -10.67 12.97
N THR A 76 2.19 -11.98 13.20
CA THR A 76 1.70 -12.64 14.41
C THR A 76 2.81 -13.45 15.06
N ASP A 77 2.70 -13.63 16.36
CA ASP A 77 3.47 -14.62 17.10
C ASP A 77 2.98 -16.06 16.80
N PHE A 78 3.57 -17.03 17.49
CA PHE A 78 3.17 -18.45 17.36
C PHE A 78 1.69 -18.67 17.70
N ASN A 79 1.15 -17.93 18.67
CA ASN A 79 -0.24 -18.03 19.13
C ASN A 79 -1.22 -17.16 18.33
N GLY A 80 -0.73 -16.43 17.33
CA GLY A 80 -1.56 -15.54 16.50
C GLY A 80 -1.69 -14.12 17.04
N ASN A 81 -1.02 -13.75 18.13
CA ASN A 81 -1.06 -12.40 18.67
C ASN A 81 -0.23 -11.43 17.84
N THR A 82 -0.70 -10.19 17.73
CA THR A 82 -0.06 -9.15 16.92
C THR A 82 0.65 -8.09 17.74
N ASP A 83 0.40 -8.04 19.05
CA ASP A 83 1.04 -7.14 20.02
C ASP A 83 1.07 -7.82 21.40
N CYS A 84 1.75 -7.18 22.35
CA CYS A 84 1.84 -7.58 23.76
C CYS A 84 1.21 -6.52 24.67
N GLU A 85 1.20 -6.77 25.98
CA GLU A 85 0.68 -5.81 26.95
C GLU A 85 1.29 -4.42 26.79
N SER A 86 0.46 -3.37 26.96
CA SER A 86 0.88 -1.97 26.76
C SER A 86 2.00 -1.51 27.68
N SER A 87 2.21 -2.17 28.84
CA SER A 87 3.32 -1.92 29.77
C SER A 87 4.67 -2.50 29.30
N ILE A 88 4.65 -3.36 28.29
CA ILE A 88 5.83 -3.97 27.69
C ILE A 88 6.15 -3.19 26.42
N GLU A 89 7.41 -2.81 26.23
CA GLU A 89 7.84 -2.18 24.99
C GLU A 89 7.51 -3.07 23.79
N SER A 90 7.03 -2.46 22.70
CA SER A 90 6.80 -3.20 21.48
C SER A 90 8.13 -3.74 20.96
N SER A 91 8.27 -5.06 20.96
CA SER A 91 9.48 -5.73 20.48
C SER A 91 9.25 -6.36 19.14
N ARG A 92 10.25 -6.25 18.26
CA ARG A 92 10.24 -6.99 17.02
C ARG A 92 10.37 -8.49 17.33
N PHE A 93 9.47 -9.29 16.82
CA PHE A 93 9.42 -10.74 17.00
C PHE A 93 9.55 -11.52 15.68
N THR A 94 9.64 -10.82 14.55
CA THR A 94 9.87 -11.42 13.23
C THR A 94 11.34 -11.35 12.85
N SER A 95 11.78 -12.26 11.97
CA SER A 95 13.14 -12.35 11.48
C SER A 95 13.59 -11.11 10.66
N GLU A 96 14.90 -10.96 10.48
CA GLU A 96 15.46 -9.89 9.63
C GLU A 96 15.07 -10.11 8.16
N GLU A 97 14.95 -11.35 7.71
CA GLU A 97 14.49 -11.70 6.37
C GLU A 97 13.04 -11.27 6.16
N SER A 98 12.17 -11.54 7.12
CA SER A 98 10.76 -11.10 7.07
C SER A 98 10.64 -9.57 7.14
N LEU A 99 11.55 -8.90 7.84
CA LEU A 99 11.62 -7.44 7.83
C LEU A 99 11.98 -6.90 6.45
N ARG A 100 12.93 -7.53 5.74
CA ARG A 100 13.26 -7.12 4.35
C ARG A 100 12.05 -7.24 3.45
N LEU A 101 11.30 -8.36 3.53
CA LEU A 101 10.04 -8.51 2.79
C LEU A 101 9.04 -7.38 3.09
N ALA A 102 8.94 -6.94 4.35
CA ALA A 102 8.09 -5.81 4.70
C ALA A 102 8.59 -4.49 4.06
N HIS A 103 9.91 -4.28 4.00
CA HIS A 103 10.47 -3.11 3.31
C HIS A 103 10.29 -3.17 1.80
N ASP A 104 10.33 -4.36 1.19
CA ASP A 104 10.02 -4.55 -0.23
C ASP A 104 8.56 -4.17 -0.52
N LEU A 105 7.60 -4.62 0.31
CA LEU A 105 6.20 -4.22 0.18
C LEU A 105 6.00 -2.69 0.30
N ARG A 106 6.74 -2.04 1.19
CA ARG A 106 6.73 -0.57 1.30
C ARG A 106 7.31 0.09 0.05
N ALA A 107 8.40 -0.46 -0.51
CA ALA A 107 9.04 0.06 -1.71
C ALA A 107 8.14 -0.03 -2.95
N ASP A 108 7.29 -1.05 -3.00
CA ASP A 108 6.34 -1.29 -4.09
C ASP A 108 5.00 -0.55 -3.90
N SER A 109 4.81 0.11 -2.75
CA SER A 109 3.59 0.84 -2.44
C SER A 109 3.77 2.34 -2.58
N MET A 110 2.75 3.03 -3.12
CA MET A 110 2.74 4.50 -3.22
C MET A 110 2.35 5.17 -1.90
N ALA A 111 1.61 4.48 -1.04
CA ALA A 111 1.23 4.95 0.29
C ALA A 111 1.31 3.82 1.32
N ILE A 112 1.59 4.19 2.58
CA ILE A 112 1.51 3.31 3.76
C ILE A 112 0.47 3.90 4.70
N LEU A 113 -0.52 3.08 5.10
CA LEU A 113 -1.62 3.53 5.95
C LEU A 113 -1.59 2.80 7.30
N VAL A 114 -1.67 3.58 8.37
CA VAL A 114 -1.79 3.09 9.74
C VAL A 114 -2.86 3.88 10.52
N GLY A 115 -3.38 3.27 11.59
CA GLY A 115 -4.18 3.98 12.58
C GLY A 115 -3.32 4.73 13.59
N ILE A 116 -3.87 5.77 14.21
CA ILE A 116 -3.17 6.58 15.22
C ILE A 116 -2.64 5.76 16.40
N ASN A 117 -3.32 4.68 16.79
CA ASN A 117 -2.86 3.82 17.88
C ASN A 117 -1.49 3.17 17.58
N THR A 118 -1.20 2.85 16.33
CA THR A 118 0.11 2.36 15.89
C THR A 118 1.19 3.45 16.05
N VAL A 119 0.88 4.69 15.69
CA VAL A 119 1.84 5.80 15.89
C VAL A 119 2.14 6.03 17.36
N ILE A 120 1.11 6.08 18.22
CA ILE A 120 1.26 6.27 19.66
C ILE A 120 2.02 5.11 20.32
N ARG A 121 1.81 3.86 19.84
CA ARG A 121 2.40 2.66 20.41
C ARG A 121 3.86 2.46 20.01
N ASP A 122 4.17 2.63 18.73
CA ASP A 122 5.40 2.16 18.12
C ASP A 122 6.30 3.28 17.60
N ASP A 123 5.78 4.51 17.52
CA ASP A 123 6.46 5.66 16.90
C ASP A 123 7.21 5.28 15.60
N PRO A 124 6.53 4.68 14.62
CA PRO A 124 7.16 4.16 13.42
C PRO A 124 7.54 5.31 12.46
N ALA A 125 8.69 5.20 11.79
CA ALA A 125 9.03 6.16 10.74
C ALA A 125 8.23 5.94 9.44
N LEU A 126 7.69 4.75 9.21
CA LEU A 126 6.93 4.36 8.00
C LEU A 126 7.69 4.69 6.70
N THR A 127 8.98 4.47 6.70
CA THR A 127 9.87 4.71 5.56
C THR A 127 10.44 3.41 5.01
N VAL A 128 10.84 3.45 3.76
CA VAL A 128 11.57 2.35 3.12
C VAL A 128 13.04 2.47 3.49
N ARG A 129 13.63 1.39 4.00
CA ARG A 129 15.04 1.32 4.40
C ARG A 129 15.67 0.03 3.87
N GLY A 130 16.93 0.09 3.52
CA GLY A 130 17.73 -1.06 3.11
C GLY A 130 18.85 -0.66 2.16
N PRO A 131 19.94 -1.43 2.10
CA PRO A 131 21.13 -1.13 1.28
C PRO A 131 20.84 -1.17 -0.22
N ASP A 132 19.87 -1.95 -0.64
CA ASP A 132 19.52 -2.17 -2.06
C ASP A 132 18.43 -1.22 -2.56
N ILE A 133 17.88 -0.37 -1.70
CA ILE A 133 16.84 0.58 -2.05
C ILE A 133 17.52 1.88 -2.43
N GLY A 134 17.74 2.05 -3.74
CA GLY A 134 18.30 3.29 -4.29
C GLY A 134 17.44 4.52 -3.94
N PRO A 135 17.81 5.73 -4.39
CA PRO A 135 17.11 6.98 -4.07
C PRO A 135 15.71 6.98 -4.69
N ARG A 136 14.79 6.22 -4.10
CA ARG A 136 13.38 6.20 -4.47
C ARG A 136 12.62 7.27 -3.67
N LYS A 137 11.56 7.78 -4.28
CA LYS A 137 10.61 8.61 -3.54
C LYS A 137 9.97 7.74 -2.45
N GLN A 138 9.99 8.22 -1.21
CA GLN A 138 9.34 7.54 -0.09
C GLN A 138 7.82 7.49 -0.31
N PRO A 139 7.13 6.43 0.12
CA PRO A 139 5.68 6.36 0.10
C PRO A 139 5.04 7.45 0.94
N LEU A 140 3.83 7.88 0.56
CA LEU A 140 3.01 8.77 1.36
C LEU A 140 2.61 8.07 2.66
N ARG A 141 2.91 8.66 3.82
CA ARG A 141 2.43 8.18 5.12
C ARG A 141 1.00 8.66 5.33
N VAL A 142 0.06 7.76 5.52
CA VAL A 142 -1.37 8.06 5.76
C VAL A 142 -1.75 7.60 7.16
N ILE A 143 -2.16 8.54 8.00
CA ILE A 143 -2.51 8.26 9.40
C ILE A 143 -4.00 8.54 9.61
N ILE A 144 -4.76 7.52 10.01
CA ILE A 144 -6.15 7.69 10.43
C ILE A 144 -6.17 8.13 11.89
N ASP A 145 -6.44 9.39 12.13
CA ASP A 145 -6.50 10.01 13.46
C ASP A 145 -7.80 10.81 13.67
N PRO A 146 -8.94 10.14 13.89
CA PRO A 146 -10.24 10.82 13.95
C PRO A 146 -10.32 11.98 14.95
N LYS A 147 -9.57 11.88 16.05
CA LYS A 147 -9.67 12.79 17.20
C LYS A 147 -8.42 13.66 17.42
N CYS A 148 -7.57 13.83 16.42
CA CYS A 148 -6.36 14.65 16.50
C CYS A 148 -5.46 14.30 17.71
N ARG A 149 -5.16 13.01 17.90
CA ARG A 149 -4.33 12.52 19.03
C ARG A 149 -2.87 12.34 18.71
N ILE A 150 -2.44 12.67 17.49
CA ILE A 150 -1.07 12.47 17.04
C ILE A 150 -0.09 13.27 17.91
N PRO A 151 0.98 12.63 18.48
CA PRO A 151 2.01 13.35 19.19
C PRO A 151 2.83 14.22 18.22
N GLU A 152 3.06 15.48 18.58
CA GLU A 152 3.81 16.44 17.74
C GLU A 152 5.28 16.03 17.55
N ASP A 153 5.85 15.30 18.51
CA ASP A 153 7.22 14.81 18.51
C ASP A 153 7.38 13.44 17.83
N SER A 154 6.27 12.81 17.38
CA SER A 154 6.34 11.54 16.66
C SER A 154 7.16 11.68 15.37
N LYS A 155 7.85 10.60 14.95
CA LYS A 155 8.71 10.58 13.76
C LYS A 155 7.96 11.04 12.50
N VAL A 156 6.74 10.58 12.33
CA VAL A 156 5.91 10.95 11.17
C VAL A 156 5.61 12.45 11.09
N MET A 157 5.68 13.16 12.21
CA MET A 157 5.51 14.61 12.30
C MET A 157 6.83 15.39 12.22
N SER A 158 7.92 14.83 12.73
CA SER A 158 9.15 15.57 12.98
C SER A 158 10.31 15.27 12.05
N ASP A 159 10.37 14.08 11.41
CA ASP A 159 11.55 13.62 10.69
C ASP A 159 11.74 14.24 9.28
N GLY A 160 10.68 14.66 8.63
CA GLY A 160 10.73 15.20 7.26
C GLY A 160 11.16 14.22 6.18
N GLU A 161 11.32 12.92 6.50
CA GLU A 161 11.82 11.90 5.56
C GLU A 161 10.81 11.55 4.46
N ALA A 162 9.50 11.69 4.75
CA ALA A 162 8.42 11.43 3.79
C ALA A 162 7.24 12.39 4.03
N SER A 163 6.41 12.59 3.00
CA SER A 163 5.15 13.32 3.17
C SER A 163 4.18 12.56 4.06
N THR A 164 3.45 13.27 4.92
CA THR A 164 2.47 12.70 5.86
C THR A 164 1.11 13.32 5.62
N LEU A 165 0.08 12.49 5.50
CA LEU A 165 -1.32 12.86 5.40
C LEU A 165 -2.06 12.38 6.65
N LEU A 166 -2.62 13.31 7.39
CA LEU A 166 -3.44 13.04 8.57
C LEU A 166 -4.92 13.17 8.22
N ILE A 167 -5.71 12.19 8.60
CA ILE A 167 -7.14 12.15 8.32
C ILE A 167 -7.91 12.24 9.63
N HIS A 168 -8.71 13.29 9.77
CA HIS A 168 -9.49 13.61 10.96
C HIS A 168 -10.99 13.62 10.69
N THR A 169 -11.81 13.52 11.75
CA THR A 169 -13.27 13.78 11.71
C THR A 169 -13.63 15.14 12.27
N VAL A 170 -12.69 15.78 12.95
CA VAL A 170 -12.86 17.08 13.61
C VAL A 170 -11.72 18.03 13.21
N GLU A 171 -11.97 19.34 13.29
CA GLU A 171 -10.93 20.36 13.06
C GLU A 171 -9.83 20.24 14.12
N PRO A 172 -8.56 20.13 13.70
CA PRO A 172 -7.45 20.13 14.64
C PRO A 172 -7.22 21.54 15.22
N ASP A 173 -6.89 21.59 16.50
CA ASP A 173 -6.46 22.82 17.15
C ASP A 173 -4.94 22.99 16.98
N VAL A 174 -4.51 23.29 15.76
CA VAL A 174 -3.09 23.52 15.41
C VAL A 174 -2.95 24.77 14.58
N ASN A 175 -1.89 25.55 14.84
CA ASN A 175 -1.65 26.77 14.13
C ASN A 175 -0.78 26.61 12.87
N ILE A 176 0.22 25.72 12.92
CA ILE A 176 1.17 25.50 11.82
C ILE A 176 1.65 24.06 11.86
N ASP A 177 1.53 23.36 10.75
CA ASP A 177 2.13 22.04 10.55
C ASP A 177 3.50 22.17 9.84
N PRO A 178 4.39 21.18 10.02
CA PRO A 178 5.58 21.04 9.19
C PRO A 178 5.22 20.96 7.71
N SER A 179 6.06 21.45 6.83
CA SER A 179 5.79 21.55 5.37
C SER A 179 5.54 20.20 4.67
N HIS A 180 5.95 19.08 5.29
CA HIS A 180 5.72 17.74 4.79
C HIS A 180 4.45 17.09 5.34
N VAL A 181 3.69 17.77 6.20
CA VAL A 181 2.45 17.29 6.82
C VAL A 181 1.25 18.01 6.22
N GLU A 182 0.27 17.26 5.80
CA GLU A 182 -1.04 17.72 5.35
C GLU A 182 -2.12 17.15 6.26
N ARG A 183 -3.11 17.96 6.64
CA ARG A 183 -4.29 17.50 7.38
C ARG A 183 -5.54 17.67 6.53
N ILE A 184 -6.40 16.68 6.59
CA ILE A 184 -7.71 16.74 5.94
C ILE A 184 -8.81 16.30 6.90
N ILE A 185 -10.00 16.83 6.70
CA ILE A 185 -11.21 16.36 7.35
C ILE A 185 -11.93 15.45 6.36
N LEU A 186 -12.13 14.21 6.77
CA LEU A 186 -12.84 13.22 5.99
C LEU A 186 -13.81 12.50 6.94
N THR A 187 -15.09 12.85 6.87
CA THR A 187 -16.09 12.30 7.78
C THR A 187 -17.41 12.07 7.08
N GLU A 188 -18.12 11.05 7.50
CA GLU A 188 -19.51 10.78 7.21
C GLU A 188 -20.17 10.27 8.50
N ASP A 189 -21.18 10.96 8.98
CA ASP A 189 -21.85 10.68 10.26
C ASP A 189 -20.89 10.55 11.47
N GLY A 190 -19.77 11.30 11.47
CA GLY A 190 -18.78 11.28 12.54
C GLY A 190 -17.72 10.17 12.45
N GLU A 191 -17.77 9.35 11.41
CA GLU A 191 -16.79 8.29 11.12
C GLU A 191 -16.00 8.59 9.84
N ILE A 192 -14.89 7.88 9.64
CA ILE A 192 -14.10 7.92 8.40
C ILE A 192 -14.35 6.62 7.63
N PRO A 193 -15.22 6.56 6.62
CA PRO A 193 -15.45 5.35 5.84
C PRO A 193 -14.22 4.93 5.05
N VAL A 194 -13.93 3.62 4.96
CA VAL A 194 -12.80 3.09 4.18
C VAL A 194 -12.93 3.47 2.71
N SER A 195 -14.14 3.38 2.17
CA SER A 195 -14.43 3.78 0.78
C SER A 195 -14.01 5.21 0.48
N LYS A 196 -14.29 6.16 1.38
CA LYS A 196 -13.90 7.57 1.24
C LYS A 196 -12.38 7.77 1.28
N ILE A 197 -11.68 7.01 2.12
CA ILE A 197 -10.21 7.02 2.15
C ILE A 197 -9.67 6.57 0.78
N LEU A 198 -10.19 5.46 0.25
CA LEU A 198 -9.74 4.91 -1.03
C LEU A 198 -10.06 5.83 -2.21
N ASP A 199 -11.25 6.45 -2.23
CA ASP A 199 -11.64 7.44 -3.25
C ASP A 199 -10.67 8.64 -3.22
N MET A 200 -10.44 9.21 -2.04
CA MET A 200 -9.54 10.35 -1.86
C MET A 200 -8.09 10.03 -2.27
N LEU A 201 -7.59 8.84 -1.93
CA LEU A 201 -6.26 8.40 -2.36
C LEU A 201 -6.20 8.19 -3.88
N GLY A 202 -7.24 7.60 -4.48
CA GLY A 202 -7.37 7.40 -5.92
C GLY A 202 -7.39 8.72 -6.70
N ASP A 203 -8.11 9.72 -6.22
CA ASP A 203 -8.15 11.08 -6.80
C ASP A 203 -6.79 11.78 -6.75
N ARG A 204 -5.97 11.46 -5.76
CA ARG A 204 -4.56 11.91 -5.66
C ARG A 204 -3.61 11.15 -6.58
N GLY A 205 -4.11 10.17 -7.35
CA GLY A 205 -3.31 9.34 -8.25
C GLY A 205 -2.51 8.25 -7.53
N ILE A 206 -2.83 7.94 -6.27
CA ILE A 206 -2.24 6.81 -5.54
C ILE A 206 -2.82 5.52 -6.12
N GLN A 207 -1.95 4.64 -6.62
CA GLN A 207 -2.34 3.41 -7.28
C GLN A 207 -2.23 2.17 -6.37
N SER A 208 -1.45 2.26 -5.29
CA SER A 208 -1.28 1.19 -4.31
C SER A 208 -1.16 1.75 -2.90
N VAL A 209 -1.77 1.07 -1.94
CA VAL A 209 -1.69 1.38 -0.51
C VAL A 209 -1.41 0.13 0.31
N LEU A 210 -0.38 0.20 1.15
CA LEU A 210 -0.02 -0.84 2.11
C LEU A 210 -0.64 -0.51 3.47
N ILE A 211 -1.48 -1.40 3.98
CA ILE A 211 -2.04 -1.31 5.33
C ILE A 211 -1.10 -2.04 6.29
N GLU A 212 -0.42 -1.28 7.14
CA GLU A 212 0.44 -1.80 8.22
C GLU A 212 -0.11 -1.46 9.61
N GLY A 213 -1.33 -0.97 9.67
CA GLY A 213 -1.95 -0.52 10.90
C GLY A 213 -2.31 -1.65 11.85
N GLY A 214 -2.65 -1.28 13.09
CA GLY A 214 -3.08 -2.20 14.12
C GLY A 214 -4.45 -2.85 13.86
N PRO A 215 -4.90 -3.67 14.80
CA PRO A 215 -6.10 -4.51 14.69
C PRO A 215 -7.35 -3.76 14.23
N ASP A 216 -7.59 -2.58 14.77
CA ASP A 216 -8.77 -1.76 14.42
C ASP A 216 -8.79 -1.40 12.93
N THR A 217 -7.62 -1.04 12.37
CA THR A 217 -7.50 -0.66 10.97
C THR A 217 -7.71 -1.87 10.06
N TRP A 218 -7.05 -3.01 10.31
CA TRP A 218 -7.21 -4.20 9.46
C TRP A 218 -8.64 -4.71 9.47
N THR A 219 -9.22 -4.82 10.67
CA THR A 219 -10.59 -5.32 10.85
C THR A 219 -11.59 -4.50 10.04
N ARG A 220 -11.43 -3.18 10.02
CA ARG A 220 -12.30 -2.31 9.20
C ARG A 220 -12.14 -2.59 7.71
N PHE A 221 -10.91 -2.63 7.18
CA PHE A 221 -10.68 -2.90 5.77
C PHE A 221 -11.14 -4.31 5.35
N LEU A 222 -10.96 -5.31 6.21
CA LEU A 222 -11.42 -6.68 5.97
C LEU A 222 -12.94 -6.79 6.01
N ASN A 223 -13.61 -6.19 7.01
CA ASN A 223 -15.07 -6.21 7.13
C ASN A 223 -15.76 -5.52 5.96
N GLU A 224 -15.19 -4.42 5.46
CA GLU A 224 -15.69 -3.71 4.28
C GLU A 224 -15.27 -4.40 2.96
N ARG A 225 -14.49 -5.50 3.03
CA ARG A 225 -13.99 -6.27 1.87
C ARG A 225 -13.18 -5.43 0.88
N GLU A 226 -12.44 -4.45 1.39
CA GLU A 226 -11.64 -3.53 0.59
C GLU A 226 -10.15 -3.93 0.50
N VAL A 227 -9.81 -5.17 0.90
CA VAL A 227 -8.46 -5.73 0.77
C VAL A 227 -8.38 -6.57 -0.51
N ASP A 228 -7.42 -6.27 -1.39
CA ASP A 228 -7.19 -7.03 -2.64
C ASP A 228 -6.14 -8.13 -2.43
N PHE A 229 -5.10 -7.84 -1.64
CA PHE A 229 -4.03 -8.77 -1.30
C PHE A 229 -3.69 -8.68 0.19
N ALA A 230 -3.24 -9.81 0.76
CA ALA A 230 -2.68 -9.80 2.11
C ALA A 230 -1.40 -10.63 2.18
N GLN A 231 -0.44 -10.19 3.00
CA GLN A 231 0.74 -10.95 3.40
C GLN A 231 0.79 -11.06 4.91
N MET A 232 0.70 -12.27 5.41
CA MET A 232 0.82 -12.59 6.83
C MET A 232 2.21 -13.15 7.10
N CYS A 233 2.80 -12.73 8.21
CA CYS A 233 4.06 -13.26 8.71
C CYS A 233 3.81 -13.88 10.08
N LYS A 234 3.93 -15.20 10.20
CA LYS A 234 3.79 -15.90 11.48
C LYS A 234 5.17 -16.29 12.02
N SER A 235 5.55 -15.70 13.13
CA SER A 235 6.78 -16.00 13.83
C SER A 235 6.64 -17.27 14.68
N PRO A 236 7.71 -18.07 14.84
CA PRO A 236 7.74 -19.18 15.79
C PRO A 236 7.87 -18.71 17.25
N LEU A 237 8.14 -17.43 17.49
CA LEU A 237 8.28 -16.86 18.83
C LEU A 237 6.91 -16.61 19.46
N GLU A 238 6.86 -16.61 20.78
CA GLU A 238 5.68 -16.28 21.57
C GLU A 238 5.87 -14.92 22.26
N LEU A 239 4.88 -14.04 22.11
CA LEU A 239 4.86 -12.75 22.80
C LEU A 239 4.36 -12.91 24.24
N VAL A 240 5.15 -12.45 25.19
CA VAL A 240 4.75 -12.43 26.61
C VAL A 240 3.60 -11.44 26.78
N GLY A 241 2.46 -11.91 27.32
CA GLY A 241 1.26 -11.08 27.45
C GLY A 241 0.64 -10.72 26.10
N GLY A 242 0.65 -11.67 25.16
CA GLY A 242 0.16 -11.48 23.80
C GLY A 242 -1.29 -11.01 23.75
N ARG A 243 -1.57 -10.08 22.84
CA ARG A 243 -2.88 -9.42 22.63
C ARG A 243 -3.23 -9.33 21.17
N PHE A 244 -4.49 -9.05 20.93
CA PHE A 244 -5.06 -8.82 19.61
C PHE A 244 -4.79 -9.99 18.64
N PRO A 245 -5.39 -11.15 18.92
CA PRO A 245 -5.23 -12.30 18.06
C PRO A 245 -5.77 -11.99 16.67
N PHE A 246 -4.95 -12.26 15.66
CA PHE A 246 -5.36 -12.25 14.27
C PHE A 246 -5.71 -13.67 13.84
N ASN A 247 -6.93 -13.86 13.35
CA ASN A 247 -7.36 -15.13 12.82
C ASN A 247 -7.39 -15.08 11.28
N GLU A 248 -6.74 -16.04 10.62
CA GLU A 248 -6.78 -16.19 9.15
C GLU A 248 -8.22 -16.38 8.62
N GLU A 249 -9.17 -16.83 9.45
CA GLU A 249 -10.58 -16.90 9.08
C GLU A 249 -11.13 -15.54 8.65
N LEU A 250 -10.66 -14.43 9.23
CA LEU A 250 -11.04 -13.09 8.81
C LEU A 250 -10.67 -12.80 7.35
N LEU A 251 -9.55 -13.34 6.88
CA LEU A 251 -9.14 -13.20 5.47
C LEU A 251 -10.11 -13.96 4.56
N VAL A 252 -10.48 -15.19 4.94
CA VAL A 252 -11.43 -16.01 4.19
C VAL A 252 -12.82 -15.38 4.15
N GLU A 253 -13.31 -14.87 5.28
CA GLU A 253 -14.60 -14.19 5.40
C GLU A 253 -14.65 -12.89 4.58
N SER A 254 -13.52 -12.19 4.46
CA SER A 254 -13.39 -11.01 3.60
C SER A 254 -13.31 -11.33 2.11
N GLY A 255 -13.28 -12.62 1.74
CA GLY A 255 -13.24 -13.10 0.35
C GLY A 255 -11.85 -13.31 -0.22
N LEU A 256 -10.83 -13.38 0.63
CA LEU A 256 -9.45 -13.71 0.23
C LEU A 256 -9.24 -15.22 0.20
N VAL A 257 -8.37 -15.67 -0.69
CA VAL A 257 -7.91 -17.06 -0.81
C VAL A 257 -6.40 -17.11 -0.76
N LYS A 258 -5.87 -18.06 0.01
CA LYS A 258 -4.42 -18.30 0.08
C LYS A 258 -3.92 -18.84 -1.26
N TYR A 259 -2.87 -18.27 -1.80
CA TYR A 259 -2.28 -18.69 -3.06
C TYR A 259 -0.79 -19.04 -2.98
N ASP A 260 -0.12 -18.63 -1.89
CA ASP A 260 1.30 -18.87 -1.70
C ASP A 260 1.63 -19.03 -0.21
N GLU A 261 2.63 -19.88 0.09
CA GLU A 261 3.15 -20.10 1.44
C GLU A 261 4.62 -20.51 1.36
N PHE A 262 5.49 -19.86 2.11
CA PHE A 262 6.93 -20.15 2.17
C PHE A 262 7.54 -19.74 3.50
N GLU A 263 8.74 -20.24 3.79
CA GLU A 263 9.52 -19.85 4.98
C GLU A 263 10.49 -18.71 4.65
N SER A 264 10.67 -17.80 5.62
CA SER A 264 11.60 -16.67 5.54
C SER A 264 12.24 -16.44 6.92
N GLY A 265 13.52 -16.78 7.07
CA GLY A 265 14.25 -16.59 8.33
C GLY A 265 13.65 -17.33 9.54
N GLY A 266 12.94 -18.44 9.31
CA GLY A 266 12.22 -19.20 10.33
C GLY A 266 10.78 -18.77 10.56
N ASP A 267 10.34 -17.65 9.99
CA ASP A 267 8.94 -17.26 9.97
C ASP A 267 8.19 -17.92 8.81
N VAL A 268 6.91 -18.17 8.96
CA VAL A 268 6.03 -18.64 7.88
C VAL A 268 5.32 -17.45 7.26
N ILE A 269 5.49 -17.27 5.96
CA ILE A 269 4.83 -16.23 5.18
C ILE A 269 3.70 -16.85 4.39
N THR A 270 2.48 -16.31 4.54
CA THR A 270 1.34 -16.68 3.71
C THR A 270 0.86 -15.49 2.89
N ARG A 271 0.53 -15.73 1.62
CA ARG A 271 0.02 -14.70 0.71
C ARG A 271 -1.39 -15.03 0.24
N TRP A 272 -2.21 -14.02 0.24
CA TRP A 272 -3.63 -14.10 -0.01
C TRP A 272 -4.05 -13.09 -1.08
N LYS A 273 -5.03 -13.45 -1.90
CA LYS A 273 -5.60 -12.55 -2.92
C LYS A 273 -7.12 -12.66 -2.94
N LYS A 274 -7.77 -11.59 -3.37
CA LYS A 274 -9.22 -11.55 -3.55
C LYS A 274 -9.63 -12.57 -4.61
N LYS A 275 -10.68 -13.32 -4.32
CA LYS A 275 -11.26 -14.26 -5.28
C LYS A 275 -12.02 -13.44 -6.32
N HIS A 276 -11.64 -13.58 -7.58
CA HIS A 276 -12.34 -12.97 -8.73
C HIS A 276 -13.63 -13.71 -9.05
#